data_42e2b593980683a6db15ad98eb44a919
#
_entry.id   42e2b593980683a6db15ad98eb44a919
#
_cell.length_a   1.000
_cell.length_b   1.000
_cell.length_c   1.000
_cell.angle_alpha   90.00
_cell.angle_beta   90.00
_cell.angle_gamma   90.00
#
_symmetry.space_group_name_H-M   'P 1'
#
loop_
_entity.id
_entity.type
_entity.pdbx_description
1 polymer ?
#
loop_
_entity_poly.entity_id
_entity_poly.type
_entity_poly.pdbx_seq_one_letter_code
_entity_poly.pdbx_strand_id
1 'polypeptide(L)'
;MIIYNRTEYKALSLLQYAKEKKRLQVELLKLQEWVIKYNKRIAVVMEGRDAAGKGSTIKRFIENMMPKAIEVVELGVPTEKQNNNWFRTWNKRLPQKGKVTFFDRSWYSRAVIQPAMEYCTKEQYKYFMKKVNKWEKNLIAVSYTHLTLPTSDLV
;
A
#
# COMPACT_ATOMS: atom_id res chain seq x y z
N MET A 1 -16.11 -8.22 -4.12
CA MET A 1 -15.69 -7.04 -3.33
C MET A 1 -16.46 -7.07 -2.03
N ILE A 2 -15.82 -7.26 -0.88
CA ILE A 2 -16.49 -7.25 0.43
C ILE A 2 -16.55 -5.79 0.86
N ILE A 3 -17.75 -5.23 0.91
CA ILE A 3 -17.98 -3.89 1.43
C ILE A 3 -18.23 -4.03 2.93
N TYR A 4 -17.29 -3.58 3.74
CA TYR A 4 -17.47 -3.53 5.19
C TYR A 4 -18.28 -2.29 5.55
N ASN A 5 -19.48 -2.50 6.10
CA ASN A 5 -20.30 -1.39 6.61
C ASN A 5 -19.87 -1.06 8.04
N ARG A 6 -19.30 0.13 8.24
CA ARG A 6 -18.77 0.60 9.54
C ARG A 6 -19.82 0.63 10.67
N THR A 7 -21.06 0.84 10.34
CA THR A 7 -22.15 0.92 11.33
C THR A 7 -22.45 -0.40 12.03
N GLU A 8 -21.95 -1.52 11.51
CA GLU A 8 -22.18 -2.88 12.05
C GLU A 8 -21.07 -3.36 13.00
N TYR A 9 -19.94 -2.66 13.09
CA TYR A 9 -18.85 -3.08 13.97
C TYR A 9 -19.04 -2.56 15.40
N LYS A 10 -19.43 -3.45 16.30
CA LYS A 10 -19.34 -3.19 17.74
C LYS A 10 -17.86 -3.09 18.14
N ALA A 11 -17.54 -2.16 19.05
CA ALA A 11 -16.20 -2.09 19.60
C ALA A 11 -15.82 -3.44 20.24
N LEU A 12 -14.70 -4.00 19.82
CA LEU A 12 -14.15 -5.23 20.38
C LEU A 12 -13.59 -4.96 21.77
N SER A 13 -13.79 -5.87 22.72
CA SER A 13 -13.04 -5.87 23.95
C SER A 13 -11.54 -6.11 23.67
N LEU A 14 -10.65 -5.71 24.57
CA LEU A 14 -9.21 -5.93 24.42
C LEU A 14 -8.88 -7.42 24.17
N LEU A 15 -9.55 -8.33 24.87
CA LEU A 15 -9.35 -9.76 24.69
C LEU A 15 -9.80 -10.27 23.31
N GLN A 16 -10.97 -9.80 22.87
CA GLN A 16 -11.48 -10.12 21.52
C GLN A 16 -10.56 -9.57 20.44
N TYR A 17 -10.09 -8.34 20.59
CA TYR A 17 -9.12 -7.74 19.66
C TYR A 17 -7.82 -8.55 19.60
N ALA A 18 -7.24 -8.94 20.74
CA ALA A 18 -6.01 -9.71 20.78
C ALA A 18 -6.18 -11.08 20.09
N LYS A 19 -7.30 -11.77 20.34
CA LYS A 19 -7.62 -13.06 19.71
C LYS A 19 -7.76 -12.92 18.20
N GLU A 20 -8.52 -11.94 17.74
CA GLU A 20 -8.77 -11.72 16.32
C GLU A 20 -7.50 -11.25 15.59
N LYS A 21 -6.71 -10.37 16.19
CA LYS A 21 -5.39 -9.97 15.69
C LYS A 21 -4.50 -11.19 15.45
N LYS A 22 -4.39 -12.08 16.44
CA LYS A 22 -3.59 -13.30 16.33
C LYS A 22 -4.08 -14.21 15.19
N ARG A 23 -5.39 -14.40 15.09
CA ARG A 23 -6.00 -15.18 13.99
C ARG A 23 -5.63 -14.59 12.62
N LEU A 24 -5.78 -13.30 12.43
CA LEU A 24 -5.45 -12.61 11.17
C LEU A 24 -3.94 -12.66 10.85
N GLN A 25 -3.09 -12.58 11.86
CA GLN A 25 -1.64 -12.73 11.67
C GLN A 25 -1.25 -14.13 11.17
N VAL A 26 -1.94 -15.18 11.61
CA VAL A 26 -1.76 -16.53 11.06
C VAL A 26 -2.17 -16.59 9.58
N GLU A 27 -3.28 -15.96 9.20
CA GLU A 27 -3.68 -15.90 7.79
C GLU A 27 -2.68 -15.12 6.93
N LEU A 28 -2.08 -14.06 7.47
CA LEU A 28 -1.00 -13.32 6.77
C LEU A 28 0.25 -14.17 6.56
N LEU A 29 0.60 -15.05 7.52
CA LEU A 29 1.71 -16.01 7.33
C LEU A 29 1.40 -17.00 6.20
N LYS A 30 0.18 -17.56 6.16
CA LYS A 30 -0.25 -18.46 5.08
C LYS A 30 -0.20 -17.75 3.73
N LEU A 31 -0.65 -16.49 3.67
CA LEU A 31 -0.56 -15.66 2.47
C LEU A 31 0.90 -15.48 2.03
N GLN A 32 1.80 -15.19 2.98
CA GLN A 32 3.22 -15.02 2.68
C GLN A 32 3.85 -16.32 2.16
N GLU A 33 3.57 -17.46 2.77
CA GLU A 33 4.02 -18.77 2.29
C GLU A 33 3.54 -19.04 0.85
N TRP A 34 2.26 -18.73 0.57
CA TRP A 34 1.72 -18.85 -0.76
C TRP A 34 2.43 -17.92 -1.76
N VAL A 35 2.71 -16.67 -1.38
CA VAL A 35 3.44 -15.69 -2.20
C VAL A 35 4.83 -16.22 -2.56
N ILE A 36 5.54 -16.76 -1.58
CA ILE A 36 6.89 -17.32 -1.77
C ILE A 36 6.81 -18.55 -2.68
N LYS A 37 5.94 -19.51 -2.34
CA LYS A 37 5.80 -20.79 -3.06
C LYS A 37 5.47 -20.60 -4.53
N TYR A 38 4.59 -19.67 -4.84
CA TYR A 38 4.12 -19.43 -6.22
C TYR A 38 4.79 -18.22 -6.89
N ASN A 39 5.86 -17.67 -6.31
CA ASN A 39 6.60 -16.53 -6.86
C ASN A 39 5.70 -15.33 -7.19
N LYS A 40 4.65 -15.11 -6.40
CA LYS A 40 3.72 -14.00 -6.60
C LYS A 40 4.35 -12.68 -6.18
N ARG A 41 3.74 -11.56 -6.54
CA ARG A 41 4.15 -10.20 -6.22
C ARG A 41 2.94 -9.46 -5.68
N ILE A 42 2.98 -9.04 -4.44
CA ILE A 42 1.87 -8.31 -3.84
C ILE A 42 2.35 -6.92 -3.42
N ALA A 43 1.68 -5.90 -3.94
CA ALA A 43 1.82 -4.51 -3.52
C ALA A 43 0.63 -4.13 -2.64
N VAL A 44 0.87 -3.82 -1.37
CA VAL A 44 -0.14 -3.34 -0.42
C VAL A 44 0.08 -1.85 -0.23
N VAL A 45 -0.88 -1.04 -0.66
CA VAL A 45 -0.79 0.42 -0.63
C VAL A 45 -1.63 0.98 0.50
N MET A 46 -1.01 1.73 1.40
CA MET A 46 -1.67 2.49 2.47
C MET A 46 -1.70 3.96 2.10
N GLU A 47 -2.88 4.50 1.88
CA GLU A 47 -3.08 5.94 1.61
C GLU A 47 -3.96 6.57 2.68
N GLY A 48 -3.71 7.83 2.99
CA GLY A 48 -4.47 8.57 3.97
C GLY A 48 -3.70 9.78 4.51
N ARG A 49 -4.38 10.58 5.32
CA ARG A 49 -3.83 11.79 5.97
C ARG A 49 -2.66 11.42 6.90
N ASP A 50 -1.89 12.44 7.30
CA ASP A 50 -0.90 12.27 8.36
C ASP A 50 -1.60 11.88 9.67
N ALA A 51 -0.92 11.07 10.47
CA ALA A 51 -1.44 10.49 11.71
C ALA A 51 -2.66 9.55 11.54
N ALA A 52 -3.06 9.18 10.32
CA ALA A 52 -4.17 8.24 10.07
C ALA A 52 -3.85 6.76 10.40
N GLY A 53 -2.71 6.49 11.02
CA GLY A 53 -2.34 5.15 11.47
C GLY A 53 -1.71 4.23 10.41
N LYS A 54 -1.31 4.74 9.24
CA LYS A 54 -0.70 3.93 8.17
C LYS A 54 0.48 3.08 8.65
N GLY A 55 1.52 3.72 9.15
CA GLY A 55 2.72 3.02 9.63
C GLY A 55 2.44 2.07 10.79
N SER A 56 1.55 2.41 11.73
CA SER A 56 1.14 1.51 12.81
C SER A 56 0.35 0.30 12.30
N THR A 57 -0.45 0.48 11.27
CA THR A 57 -1.16 -0.63 10.60
C THR A 57 -0.18 -1.55 9.90
N ILE A 58 0.77 -1.01 9.12
CA ILE A 58 1.83 -1.79 8.48
C ILE A 58 2.60 -2.62 9.52
N LYS A 59 3.02 -1.99 10.62
CA LYS A 59 3.71 -2.70 11.72
C LYS A 59 2.93 -3.90 12.25
N ARG A 60 1.59 -3.78 12.40
CA ARG A 60 0.74 -4.90 12.84
C ARG A 60 0.62 -6.01 11.79
N PHE A 61 0.60 -5.66 10.51
CA PHE A 61 0.58 -6.65 9.43
C PHE A 61 1.89 -7.48 9.42
N ILE A 62 3.03 -6.81 9.50
CA ILE A 62 4.35 -7.46 9.32
C ILE A 62 4.92 -8.08 10.59
N GLU A 63 4.30 -7.87 11.76
CA GLU A 63 4.82 -8.24 13.10
C GLU A 63 5.32 -9.70 13.18
N ASN A 64 4.66 -10.63 12.49
CA ASN A 64 5.00 -12.05 12.50
C ASN A 64 5.42 -12.59 11.12
N MET A 65 5.51 -11.73 10.12
CA MET A 65 5.91 -12.15 8.77
C MET A 65 7.43 -12.35 8.67
N MET A 66 7.88 -13.20 7.77
CA MET A 66 9.31 -13.41 7.49
C MET A 66 9.92 -12.16 6.84
N PRO A 67 10.91 -11.52 7.47
CA PRO A 67 11.47 -10.25 6.98
C PRO A 67 12.04 -10.32 5.56
N LYS A 68 12.66 -11.44 5.19
CA LYS A 68 13.25 -11.62 3.85
C LYS A 68 12.27 -11.57 2.69
N ALA A 69 10.98 -11.81 2.96
CA ALA A 69 9.92 -11.84 1.95
C ALA A 69 9.00 -10.63 2.01
N ILE A 70 9.32 -9.64 2.86
CA ILE A 70 8.59 -8.37 2.94
C ILE A 70 9.53 -7.20 2.69
N GLU A 71 8.94 -6.12 2.25
CA GLU A 71 9.58 -4.82 2.10
C GLU A 71 8.62 -3.72 2.52
N VAL A 72 9.10 -2.71 3.22
CA VAL A 72 8.32 -1.51 3.54
C VAL A 72 8.96 -0.35 2.81
N VAL A 73 8.17 0.34 2.00
CA VAL A 73 8.59 1.48 1.21
C VAL A 73 7.87 2.72 1.69
N GLU A 74 8.63 3.70 2.09
CA GLU A 74 8.17 5.05 2.38
C GLU A 74 8.93 6.03 1.47
N LEU A 75 8.19 6.89 0.79
CA LEU A 75 8.77 7.98 0.02
C LEU A 75 8.38 9.29 0.71
N GLY A 76 9.35 9.96 1.31
CA GLY A 76 9.17 11.31 1.85
C GLY A 76 8.91 12.36 0.76
N VAL A 77 9.29 13.60 1.01
CA VAL A 77 9.22 14.65 -0.01
C VAL A 77 10.09 14.25 -1.21
N PRO A 78 9.51 14.13 -2.41
CA PRO A 78 10.26 13.66 -3.57
C PRO A 78 11.29 14.69 -4.04
N THR A 79 12.44 14.21 -4.46
CA THR A 79 13.42 15.05 -5.16
C THR A 79 12.91 15.44 -6.55
N GLU A 80 13.48 16.47 -7.14
CA GLU A 80 13.15 16.90 -8.51
C GLU A 80 13.31 15.75 -9.53
N LYS A 81 14.38 14.97 -9.43
CA LYS A 81 14.63 13.80 -10.27
C LYS A 81 13.54 12.74 -10.13
N GLN A 82 13.02 12.52 -8.93
CA GLN A 82 11.92 11.60 -8.67
C GLN A 82 10.61 12.16 -9.23
N ASN A 83 10.37 13.46 -9.06
CA ASN A 83 9.20 14.15 -9.60
C ASN A 83 9.13 14.05 -11.12
N ASN A 84 10.23 14.27 -11.81
CA ASN A 84 10.30 14.24 -13.27
C ASN A 84 10.22 12.80 -13.83
N ASN A 85 10.47 11.79 -13.01
CA ASN A 85 10.45 10.38 -13.39
C ASN A 85 9.50 9.55 -12.50
N TRP A 86 8.29 10.01 -12.24
CA TRP A 86 7.40 9.47 -11.21
C TRP A 86 7.13 7.97 -11.34
N PHE A 87 6.63 7.51 -12.47
CA PHE A 87 6.37 6.08 -12.70
C PHE A 87 7.65 5.24 -12.64
N ARG A 88 8.77 5.72 -13.16
CA ARG A 88 10.06 5.04 -13.08
C ARG A 88 10.56 4.94 -11.64
N THR A 89 10.30 5.95 -10.84
CA THR A 89 10.63 5.99 -9.41
C THR A 89 9.93 4.86 -8.67
N TRP A 90 8.64 4.65 -8.96
CA TRP A 90 7.85 3.59 -8.34
C TRP A 90 8.10 2.21 -8.94
N ASN A 91 8.34 2.08 -10.24
CA ASN A 91 8.73 0.81 -10.86
C ASN A 91 9.91 0.14 -10.18
N LYS A 92 10.87 0.92 -9.71
CA LYS A 92 12.06 0.41 -8.99
C LYS A 92 11.76 -0.11 -7.58
N ARG A 93 10.59 0.21 -7.05
CA ARG A 93 10.15 -0.12 -5.68
C ARG A 93 9.04 -1.18 -5.65
N LEU A 94 8.60 -1.61 -6.82
CA LEU A 94 7.58 -2.65 -6.92
C LEU A 94 8.12 -3.99 -6.40
N PRO A 95 7.26 -4.84 -5.82
CA PRO A 95 7.67 -6.11 -5.25
C PRO A 95 8.37 -7.01 -6.27
N GLN A 96 9.43 -7.64 -5.83
CA GLN A 96 10.08 -8.72 -6.56
C GLN A 96 9.27 -10.03 -6.44
N LYS A 97 9.58 -11.02 -7.25
CA LYS A 97 8.95 -12.36 -7.17
C LYS A 97 9.12 -12.94 -5.77
N GLY A 98 8.06 -13.48 -5.21
CA GLY A 98 8.04 -14.06 -3.87
C GLY A 98 8.01 -13.04 -2.73
N LYS A 99 7.73 -11.76 -3.01
CA LYS A 99 7.70 -10.70 -2.00
C LYS A 99 6.36 -9.98 -1.89
N VAL A 100 6.09 -9.52 -0.68
CA VAL A 100 5.01 -8.57 -0.36
C VAL A 100 5.65 -7.23 -0.01
N THR A 101 5.31 -6.17 -0.73
CA THR A 101 5.78 -4.81 -0.44
C THR A 101 4.64 -3.97 0.10
N PHE A 102 4.83 -3.41 1.28
CA PHE A 102 3.92 -2.45 1.90
C PHE A 102 4.40 -1.04 1.60
N PHE A 103 3.50 -0.22 1.09
CA PHE A 103 3.77 1.18 0.77
C PHE A 103 3.09 2.09 1.80
N ASP A 104 3.87 2.78 2.64
CA ASP A 104 3.37 3.91 3.42
C ASP A 104 3.41 5.15 2.52
N ARG A 105 2.28 5.48 1.95
CA ARG A 105 2.09 6.29 0.74
C ARG A 105 2.69 5.64 -0.51
N SER A 106 2.14 5.99 -1.65
CA SER A 106 2.50 5.36 -2.92
C SER A 106 2.56 6.37 -4.07
N TRP A 107 2.50 5.85 -5.28
CA TRP A 107 2.34 6.66 -6.49
C TRP A 107 1.07 7.52 -6.46
N TYR A 108 0.04 7.14 -5.71
CA TYR A 108 -1.17 7.93 -5.55
C TYR A 108 -0.96 9.25 -4.80
N SER A 109 0.15 9.40 -4.08
CA SER A 109 0.52 10.69 -3.48
C SER A 109 0.56 11.83 -4.52
N ARG A 110 0.83 11.52 -5.79
CA ARG A 110 0.76 12.47 -6.91
C ARG A 110 -0.66 12.99 -7.17
N ALA A 111 -1.69 12.21 -6.85
CA ALA A 111 -3.07 12.60 -7.03
C ALA A 111 -3.65 13.31 -5.80
N VAL A 112 -3.10 13.10 -4.62
CA VAL A 112 -3.69 13.48 -3.33
C VAL A 112 -2.86 14.55 -2.62
N ILE A 113 -1.76 14.13 -1.99
CA ILE A 113 -0.99 15.02 -1.09
C ILE A 113 -0.09 16.00 -1.85
N GLN A 114 0.50 15.58 -2.97
CA GLN A 114 1.48 16.41 -3.66
C GLN A 114 0.90 17.69 -4.29
N PRO A 115 -0.28 17.68 -4.91
CA PRO A 115 -0.91 18.91 -5.38
C PRO A 115 -1.27 19.85 -4.22
N ALA A 116 -1.73 19.31 -3.09
CA ALA A 116 -2.12 20.08 -1.92
C ALA A 116 -0.93 20.75 -1.20
N MET A 117 0.22 20.09 -1.25
CA MET A 117 1.48 20.56 -0.63
C MET A 117 2.43 21.23 -1.63
N GLU A 118 1.99 21.44 -2.86
CA GLU A 118 2.79 22.04 -3.95
C GLU A 118 4.10 21.29 -4.27
N TYR A 119 4.13 19.96 -3.98
CA TYR A 119 5.30 19.11 -4.29
C TYR A 119 5.36 18.66 -5.74
N CYS A 120 4.35 18.99 -6.55
CA CYS A 120 4.35 18.74 -7.99
C CYS A 120 3.67 19.87 -8.75
N THR A 121 4.03 20.03 -10.03
CA THR A 121 3.37 21.00 -10.91
C THR A 121 2.00 20.51 -11.38
N LYS A 122 1.17 21.43 -11.89
CA LYS A 122 -0.13 21.08 -12.48
C LYS A 122 0.01 20.16 -13.68
N GLU A 123 1.07 20.30 -14.46
CA GLU A 123 1.39 19.46 -15.63
C GLU A 123 1.76 18.04 -15.19
N GLN A 124 2.58 17.90 -14.14
CA GLN A 124 2.95 16.61 -13.57
C GLN A 124 1.73 15.87 -13.01
N TYR A 125 0.82 16.58 -12.33
CA TYR A 125 -0.45 16.02 -11.86
C TYR A 125 -1.32 15.53 -13.02
N LYS A 126 -1.58 16.39 -14.02
CA LYS A 126 -2.39 16.04 -15.20
C LYS A 126 -1.81 14.86 -15.96
N TYR A 127 -0.49 14.82 -16.13
CA TYR A 127 0.19 13.69 -16.76
C TYR A 127 -0.02 12.39 -15.98
N PHE A 128 0.11 12.44 -14.66
CA PHE A 128 -0.15 11.30 -13.80
C PHE A 128 -1.58 10.78 -13.95
N MET A 129 -2.58 11.65 -13.81
CA MET A 129 -3.99 11.28 -13.92
C MET A 129 -4.33 10.64 -15.27
N LYS A 130 -3.71 11.11 -16.35
CA LYS A 130 -3.88 10.54 -17.70
C LYS A 130 -3.26 9.15 -17.85
N LYS A 131 -2.20 8.83 -17.10
CA LYS A 131 -1.38 7.65 -17.34
C LYS A 131 -1.53 6.54 -16.29
N VAL A 132 -1.94 6.85 -15.06
CA VAL A 132 -1.91 5.91 -13.93
C VAL A 132 -2.70 4.63 -14.20
N ASN A 133 -3.92 4.72 -14.70
CA ASN A 133 -4.76 3.55 -14.96
C ASN A 133 -4.15 2.60 -15.99
N LYS A 134 -3.53 3.14 -17.05
CA LYS A 134 -2.84 2.31 -18.06
C LYS A 134 -1.59 1.66 -17.47
N TRP A 135 -0.84 2.42 -16.66
CA TRP A 135 0.36 1.91 -16.00
C TRP A 135 0.02 0.76 -15.04
N GLU A 136 -1.01 0.90 -14.21
CA GLU A 136 -1.47 -0.16 -13.30
C GLU A 136 -2.00 -1.40 -14.02
N LYS A 137 -2.78 -1.22 -15.08
CA LYS A 137 -3.22 -2.35 -15.92
C LYS A 137 -2.05 -3.14 -16.47
N ASN A 138 -0.99 -2.46 -16.89
CA ASN A 138 0.23 -3.13 -17.35
C ASN A 138 0.93 -3.89 -16.21
N LEU A 139 0.94 -3.36 -14.96
CA LEU A 139 1.49 -4.08 -13.82
C LEU A 139 0.71 -5.36 -13.54
N ILE A 140 -0.62 -5.29 -13.50
CA ILE A 140 -1.49 -6.45 -13.26
C ILE A 140 -1.28 -7.51 -14.35
N ALA A 141 -1.18 -7.09 -15.62
CA ALA A 141 -0.94 -7.99 -16.75
C ALA A 141 0.38 -8.78 -16.64
N VAL A 142 1.40 -8.24 -15.95
CA VAL A 142 2.67 -8.93 -15.72
C VAL A 142 2.75 -9.57 -14.31
N SER A 143 1.61 -9.99 -13.76
CA SER A 143 1.48 -10.78 -12.53
C SER A 143 1.74 -10.04 -11.21
N TYR A 144 1.40 -8.75 -11.13
CA TYR A 144 1.28 -8.08 -9.84
C TYR A 144 -0.16 -8.18 -9.31
N THR A 145 -0.28 -8.40 -8.01
CA THR A 145 -1.54 -8.20 -7.28
C THR A 145 -1.41 -6.90 -6.50
N HIS A 146 -2.38 -6.01 -6.68
CA HIS A 146 -2.40 -4.70 -6.07
C HIS A 146 -3.60 -4.57 -5.14
N LEU A 147 -3.35 -4.18 -3.88
CA LEU A 147 -4.36 -3.88 -2.87
C LEU A 147 -4.15 -2.45 -2.38
N THR A 148 -5.19 -1.64 -2.48
CA THR A 148 -5.21 -0.29 -1.91
C THR A 148 -6.11 -0.29 -0.67
N LEU A 149 -5.56 0.09 0.46
CA LEU A 149 -6.27 0.19 1.73
C LEU A 149 -6.31 1.66 2.17
N PRO A 150 -7.47 2.31 2.16
CA PRO A 150 -7.63 3.62 2.77
C PRO A 150 -7.48 3.52 4.28
N THR A 151 -6.67 4.38 4.88
CA THR A 151 -6.39 4.40 6.32
C THR A 151 -6.99 5.60 7.02
N SER A 152 -7.56 6.55 6.27
CA SER A 152 -8.30 7.68 6.83
C SER A 152 -9.78 7.53 6.61
N ASP A 153 -10.54 7.97 7.58
CA ASP A 153 -11.95 8.22 7.38
C ASP A 153 -12.11 9.38 6.41
N LEU A 154 -12.83 9.12 5.34
CA LEU A 154 -13.39 10.22 4.56
C LEU A 154 -14.50 10.80 5.43
N VAL A 155 -14.20 11.87 6.14
CA VAL A 155 -15.18 12.75 6.75
C VAL A 155 -15.56 13.79 5.72
#